data_825d3ab68b5e89a95bca634aa5c990b0
#
_entry.id   825d3ab68b5e89a95bca634aa5c990b0
#
_cell.length_a   1.000
_cell.length_b   1.000
_cell.length_c   1.000
_cell.angle_alpha   90.00
_cell.angle_beta   90.00
_cell.angle_gamma   90.00
#
_symmetry.space_group_name_H-M   'P 1'
#
loop_
_entity.id
_entity.type
_entity.pdbx_description
1 polymer ?
#
loop_
_entity_poly.entity_id
_entity_poly.type
_entity_poly.pdbx_seq_one_letter_code
_entity_poly.pdbx_strand_id
1 'polypeptide(L)'
;MTSENQGAQKENKFWKNKYVWIIGIVVVAAVAVNLTMYFWLTSPARIGVASVNGEIIKKDDFIKATISQNGQSILDGLIENALIRQEAKKEGISVTDQEVQDRINSFKTAFGSQDKFNSFLSTYGLTEETLKEQLLPQMLAEKLITKDKIITDKELMDFFVKNKSSFDVKEMVMVRHILVKTQEEAQEILNELKKGGDFAKLAKERSIDTATKDQDGEIGWIGRGIVDPALENVIFSLKKGEMTPIVKTAFGYEIAEVQDKKQARSITFNEVKDQVKERYIADIVQKTYSTWIQGLRVSSNIVYYVTE
;
A
#
# COMPACT_ATOMS: atom_id res chain seq x y z
N MET A 1 85.91 -20.23 -40.02
CA MET A 1 84.91 -19.10 -40.12
C MET A 1 83.48 -19.61 -40.47
N THR A 2 82.93 -20.63 -39.78
CA THR A 2 81.65 -21.21 -40.16
C THR A 2 80.72 -21.62 -38.98
N SER A 3 81.12 -21.31 -37.75
CA SER A 3 80.25 -21.70 -36.58
C SER A 3 79.44 -20.52 -35.95
N GLU A 4 79.81 -19.27 -36.08
CA GLU A 4 79.14 -18.13 -35.53
C GLU A 4 77.84 -17.72 -36.28
N ASN A 5 77.76 -18.01 -37.57
CA ASN A 5 76.64 -17.57 -38.38
C ASN A 5 75.36 -18.51 -38.30
N GLN A 6 75.56 -19.73 -37.79
CA GLN A 6 74.41 -20.66 -37.58
C GLN A 6 73.66 -20.39 -36.26
N GLY A 7 74.39 -19.86 -35.22
CA GLY A 7 73.76 -19.50 -33.96
C GLY A 7 72.80 -18.29 -34.03
N ALA A 8 73.23 -17.25 -34.74
CA ALA A 8 72.46 -16.02 -34.92
C ALA A 8 71.15 -16.23 -35.75
N GLN A 9 71.14 -17.14 -36.73
CA GLN A 9 69.99 -17.44 -37.50
C GLN A 9 68.96 -18.33 -36.73
N LYS A 10 69.40 -19.21 -35.84
CA LYS A 10 68.52 -20.01 -34.98
C LYS A 10 67.88 -19.17 -33.87
N GLU A 11 68.60 -18.25 -33.23
CA GLU A 11 68.03 -17.35 -32.22
C GLU A 11 66.98 -16.42 -32.81
N ASN A 12 67.19 -15.83 -34.00
CA ASN A 12 66.24 -14.93 -34.61
C ASN A 12 64.91 -15.65 -35.02
N LYS A 13 64.99 -16.93 -35.36
CA LYS A 13 63.77 -17.74 -35.68
C LYS A 13 62.98 -18.14 -34.44
N PHE A 14 63.67 -18.39 -33.30
CA PHE A 14 63.09 -18.71 -32.03
C PHE A 14 62.36 -17.50 -31.41
N TRP A 15 62.97 -16.30 -31.45
CA TRP A 15 62.38 -15.06 -30.99
C TRP A 15 61.16 -14.62 -31.83
N LYS A 16 61.21 -14.74 -33.14
CA LYS A 16 60.05 -14.45 -34.01
C LYS A 16 58.87 -15.36 -33.70
N ASN A 17 59.07 -16.63 -33.48
CA ASN A 17 58.02 -17.55 -33.12
C ASN A 17 57.42 -17.20 -31.73
N LYS A 18 58.24 -16.81 -30.77
CA LYS A 18 57.77 -16.45 -29.42
C LYS A 18 56.86 -15.19 -29.45
N TYR A 19 57.22 -14.17 -30.21
CA TYR A 19 56.37 -12.98 -30.38
C TYR A 19 55.09 -13.27 -31.11
N VAL A 20 55.09 -14.15 -32.13
CA VAL A 20 53.90 -14.57 -32.83
C VAL A 20 52.91 -15.29 -31.88
N TRP A 21 53.41 -16.15 -30.99
CA TRP A 21 52.60 -16.80 -29.96
C TRP A 21 52.06 -15.81 -28.90
N ILE A 22 52.89 -14.87 -28.48
CA ILE A 22 52.46 -13.83 -27.51
C ILE A 22 51.37 -12.94 -28.15
N ILE A 23 51.56 -12.51 -29.37
CA ILE A 23 50.56 -11.73 -30.11
C ILE A 23 49.27 -12.55 -30.29
N GLY A 24 49.37 -13.83 -30.63
CA GLY A 24 48.21 -14.72 -30.73
C GLY A 24 47.44 -14.83 -29.43
N ILE A 25 48.13 -14.99 -28.28
CA ILE A 25 47.48 -15.06 -26.95
C ILE A 25 46.80 -13.72 -26.60
N VAL A 26 47.45 -12.58 -26.88
CA VAL A 26 46.86 -11.26 -26.63
C VAL A 26 45.60 -11.04 -27.47
N VAL A 27 45.60 -11.42 -28.74
CA VAL A 27 44.46 -11.31 -29.62
C VAL A 27 43.30 -12.20 -29.13
N VAL A 28 43.59 -13.46 -28.77
CA VAL A 28 42.58 -14.37 -28.22
C VAL A 28 42.00 -13.84 -26.90
N ALA A 29 42.86 -13.30 -26.01
CA ALA A 29 42.38 -12.68 -24.78
C ALA A 29 41.53 -11.45 -25.04
N ALA A 30 41.91 -10.59 -25.99
CA ALA A 30 41.13 -9.41 -26.37
C ALA A 30 39.77 -9.81 -26.99
N VAL A 31 39.71 -10.84 -27.82
CA VAL A 31 38.48 -11.37 -28.38
C VAL A 31 37.60 -11.99 -27.29
N ALA A 32 38.18 -12.73 -26.35
CA ALA A 32 37.43 -13.30 -25.22
C ALA A 32 36.84 -12.23 -24.32
N VAL A 33 37.62 -11.17 -24.02
CA VAL A 33 37.11 -10.02 -23.24
C VAL A 33 35.99 -9.29 -23.97
N ASN A 34 36.13 -9.07 -25.27
CA ASN A 34 35.06 -8.45 -26.07
C ASN A 34 33.80 -9.33 -26.14
N LEU A 35 33.95 -10.64 -26.31
CA LEU A 35 32.81 -11.57 -26.30
C LEU A 35 32.12 -11.62 -24.94
N THR A 36 32.86 -11.72 -23.84
CA THR A 36 32.28 -11.70 -22.50
C THR A 36 31.58 -10.36 -22.20
N MET A 37 32.18 -9.25 -22.59
CA MET A 37 31.59 -7.91 -22.48
C MET A 37 30.31 -7.80 -23.34
N TYR A 38 30.31 -8.32 -24.57
CA TYR A 38 29.15 -8.35 -25.44
C TYR A 38 27.99 -9.16 -24.81
N PHE A 39 28.27 -10.39 -24.37
CA PHE A 39 27.26 -11.23 -23.68
C PHE A 39 26.77 -10.59 -22.39
N TRP A 40 27.63 -9.91 -21.65
CA TRP A 40 27.24 -9.20 -20.43
C TRP A 40 26.36 -7.98 -20.74
N LEU A 41 26.66 -7.20 -21.78
CA LEU A 41 25.89 -6.03 -22.21
C LEU A 41 24.55 -6.41 -22.82
N THR A 42 24.44 -7.55 -23.49
CA THR A 42 23.23 -8.02 -24.19
C THR A 42 22.43 -9.05 -23.38
N SER A 43 22.79 -9.28 -22.12
CA SER A 43 22.07 -10.24 -21.28
C SER A 43 20.60 -9.81 -21.10
N PRO A 44 19.62 -10.72 -21.20
CA PRO A 44 18.19 -10.42 -21.04
C PRO A 44 17.88 -9.65 -19.76
N ALA A 45 18.55 -9.98 -18.66
CA ALA A 45 18.39 -9.29 -17.39
C ALA A 45 18.82 -7.82 -17.37
N ARG A 46 19.63 -7.39 -18.35
CA ARG A 46 20.10 -6.00 -18.47
C ARG A 46 19.28 -5.16 -19.43
N ILE A 47 18.87 -5.74 -20.52
CA ILE A 47 18.15 -5.04 -21.62
C ILE A 47 16.64 -5.17 -21.52
N GLY A 48 16.14 -6.14 -20.76
CA GLY A 48 14.73 -6.42 -20.60
C GLY A 48 14.20 -6.14 -19.20
N VAL A 49 12.90 -5.92 -19.11
CA VAL A 49 12.13 -5.86 -17.86
C VAL A 49 11.34 -7.14 -17.65
N ALA A 50 11.03 -7.87 -18.73
CA ALA A 50 10.32 -9.16 -18.73
C ALA A 50 10.65 -9.95 -20.00
N SER A 51 10.27 -11.24 -20.02
CA SER A 51 10.31 -12.07 -21.22
C SER A 51 9.03 -12.91 -21.31
N VAL A 52 8.46 -12.98 -22.51
CA VAL A 52 7.28 -13.81 -22.81
C VAL A 52 7.66 -14.78 -23.91
N ASN A 53 7.69 -16.07 -23.63
CA ASN A 53 8.06 -17.14 -24.59
C ASN A 53 9.41 -16.88 -25.29
N GLY A 54 10.37 -16.27 -24.59
CA GLY A 54 11.70 -15.94 -25.11
C GLY A 54 11.80 -14.56 -25.77
N GLU A 55 10.72 -13.88 -26.06
CA GLU A 55 10.71 -12.50 -26.53
C GLU A 55 10.93 -11.53 -25.37
N ILE A 56 11.93 -10.67 -25.49
CA ILE A 56 12.32 -9.74 -24.43
C ILE A 56 11.54 -8.43 -24.57
N ILE A 57 10.81 -8.05 -23.52
CA ILE A 57 10.25 -6.72 -23.38
C ILE A 57 11.38 -5.81 -22.90
N LYS A 58 11.84 -4.92 -23.77
CA LYS A 58 12.99 -4.07 -23.52
C LYS A 58 12.69 -2.98 -22.50
N LYS A 59 13.69 -2.61 -21.72
CA LYS A 59 13.60 -1.53 -20.74
C LYS A 59 13.23 -0.18 -21.38
N ASP A 60 13.77 0.10 -22.56
CA ASP A 60 13.48 1.35 -23.28
C ASP A 60 12.02 1.42 -23.75
N ASP A 61 11.45 0.30 -24.20
CA ASP A 61 10.05 0.24 -24.61
C ASP A 61 9.12 0.41 -23.40
N PHE A 62 9.46 -0.19 -22.28
CA PHE A 62 8.75 -0.01 -21.02
C PHE A 62 8.82 1.45 -20.54
N ILE A 63 10.00 2.08 -20.57
CA ILE A 63 10.19 3.49 -20.21
C ILE A 63 9.36 4.39 -21.13
N LYS A 64 9.42 4.20 -22.47
CA LYS A 64 8.62 4.96 -23.41
C LYS A 64 7.12 4.83 -23.15
N ALA A 65 6.63 3.62 -22.92
CA ALA A 65 5.23 3.38 -22.58
C ALA A 65 4.83 4.09 -21.28
N THR A 66 5.68 4.04 -20.26
CA THR A 66 5.46 4.74 -18.98
C THR A 66 5.42 6.25 -19.16
N ILE A 67 6.36 6.81 -19.93
CA ILE A 67 6.41 8.26 -20.23
C ILE A 67 5.15 8.68 -20.99
N SER A 68 4.74 7.93 -22.00
CA SER A 68 3.57 8.29 -22.83
C SER A 68 2.24 8.20 -22.07
N GLN A 69 2.13 7.32 -21.08
CA GLN A 69 0.88 7.14 -20.30
C GLN A 69 0.80 8.04 -19.07
N ASN A 70 1.87 8.11 -18.27
CA ASN A 70 1.85 8.77 -16.97
C ASN A 70 3.11 9.63 -16.70
N GLY A 71 3.98 9.81 -17.69
CA GLY A 71 5.29 10.44 -17.49
C GLY A 71 5.23 11.83 -16.88
N GLN A 72 4.27 12.65 -17.32
CA GLN A 72 4.09 14.00 -16.78
C GLN A 72 3.72 13.97 -15.27
N SER A 73 2.78 13.11 -14.89
CA SER A 73 2.36 12.98 -13.49
C SER A 73 3.50 12.47 -12.59
N ILE A 74 4.28 11.51 -13.10
CA ILE A 74 5.44 10.98 -12.37
C ILE A 74 6.51 12.07 -12.22
N LEU A 75 6.79 12.81 -13.31
CA LEU A 75 7.78 13.89 -13.30
C LEU A 75 7.35 15.02 -12.34
N ASP A 76 6.09 15.40 -12.35
CA ASP A 76 5.54 16.39 -11.44
C ASP A 76 5.70 15.97 -9.98
N GLY A 77 5.40 14.72 -9.65
CA GLY A 77 5.61 14.17 -8.31
C GLY A 77 7.08 14.17 -7.88
N LEU A 78 8.00 13.84 -8.81
CA LEU A 78 9.44 13.90 -8.53
C LEU A 78 9.93 15.35 -8.32
N ILE A 79 9.42 16.30 -9.10
CA ILE A 79 9.72 17.72 -8.93
C ILE A 79 9.21 18.22 -7.58
N GLU A 80 7.98 17.90 -7.19
CA GLU A 80 7.43 18.26 -5.89
C GLU A 80 8.26 17.70 -4.75
N ASN A 81 8.61 16.42 -4.80
CA ASN A 81 9.46 15.80 -3.80
C ASN A 81 10.85 16.46 -3.71
N ALA A 82 11.41 16.89 -4.84
CA ALA A 82 12.68 17.62 -4.86
C ALA A 82 12.54 19.01 -4.22
N LEU A 83 11.48 19.76 -4.54
CA LEU A 83 11.19 21.07 -3.97
C LEU A 83 10.98 20.98 -2.45
N ILE A 84 10.21 20.01 -1.99
CA ILE A 84 9.97 19.79 -0.55
C ILE A 84 11.28 19.52 0.19
N ARG A 85 12.13 18.64 -0.34
CA ARG A 85 13.44 18.33 0.27
C ARG A 85 14.38 19.54 0.29
N GLN A 86 14.38 20.32 -0.77
CA GLN A 86 15.21 21.54 -0.85
C GLN A 86 14.73 22.60 0.15
N GLU A 87 13.43 22.83 0.26
CA GLU A 87 12.85 23.78 1.21
C GLU A 87 13.09 23.31 2.65
N ALA A 88 12.91 22.01 2.93
CA ALA A 88 13.20 21.44 4.25
C ALA A 88 14.68 21.64 4.64
N LYS A 89 15.60 21.40 3.71
CA LYS A 89 17.04 21.65 3.94
C LYS A 89 17.34 23.14 4.20
N LYS A 90 16.75 24.04 3.44
CA LYS A 90 16.88 25.49 3.60
C LYS A 90 16.38 25.95 4.97
N GLU A 91 15.26 25.42 5.42
CA GLU A 91 14.62 25.76 6.69
C GLU A 91 15.19 24.96 7.89
N GLY A 92 16.16 24.07 7.67
CA GLY A 92 16.72 23.22 8.73
C GLY A 92 15.74 22.19 9.30
N ILE A 93 14.69 21.86 8.56
CA ILE A 93 13.66 20.91 8.97
C ILE A 93 14.04 19.52 8.50
N SER A 94 13.95 18.55 9.40
CA SER A 94 14.19 17.13 9.11
C SER A 94 13.12 16.25 9.73
N VAL A 95 13.03 15.05 9.21
CA VAL A 95 12.23 13.94 9.76
C VAL A 95 13.21 12.85 10.16
N THR A 96 13.13 12.39 11.38
CA THR A 96 13.99 11.32 11.92
C THR A 96 13.45 9.95 11.52
N ASP A 97 14.31 8.94 11.51
CA ASP A 97 13.91 7.54 11.27
C ASP A 97 12.87 7.08 12.30
N GLN A 98 12.97 7.54 13.54
CA GLN A 98 11.99 7.23 14.58
C GLN A 98 10.60 7.78 14.24
N GLU A 99 10.50 9.03 13.78
CA GLU A 99 9.22 9.62 13.38
C GLU A 99 8.57 8.87 12.21
N VAL A 100 9.38 8.44 11.24
CA VAL A 100 8.90 7.60 10.12
C VAL A 100 8.40 6.26 10.65
N GLN A 101 9.14 5.62 11.55
CA GLN A 101 8.75 4.34 12.13
C GLN A 101 7.47 4.48 12.96
N ASP A 102 7.31 5.54 13.72
CA ASP A 102 6.10 5.82 14.49
C ASP A 102 4.88 6.01 13.59
N ARG A 103 5.06 6.70 12.45
CA ARG A 103 4.00 6.85 11.42
C ARG A 103 3.60 5.49 10.84
N ILE A 104 4.56 4.62 10.53
CA ILE A 104 4.29 3.26 10.04
C ILE A 104 3.58 2.42 11.10
N ASN A 105 4.00 2.51 12.37
CA ASN A 105 3.35 1.81 13.47
C ASN A 105 1.89 2.27 13.66
N SER A 106 1.62 3.57 13.47
CA SER A 106 0.24 4.10 13.45
C SER A 106 -0.59 3.49 12.32
N PHE A 107 -0.04 3.34 11.11
CA PHE A 107 -0.72 2.60 10.03
C PHE A 107 -0.98 1.14 10.41
N LYS A 108 0.03 0.41 10.91
CA LYS A 108 -0.13 -0.98 11.34
C LYS A 108 -1.28 -1.13 12.35
N THR A 109 -1.33 -0.22 13.31
CA THR A 109 -2.41 -0.19 14.31
C THR A 109 -3.78 0.08 13.68
N ALA A 110 -3.86 0.99 12.70
CA ALA A 110 -5.11 1.30 12.01
C ALA A 110 -5.66 0.12 11.19
N PHE A 111 -4.78 -0.73 10.64
CA PHE A 111 -5.18 -1.98 9.96
C PHE A 111 -5.63 -3.09 10.93
N GLY A 112 -5.38 -2.95 12.22
CA GLY A 112 -5.80 -3.87 13.28
C GLY A 112 -4.97 -5.15 13.39
N SER A 113 -4.19 -5.54 12.36
CA SER A 113 -3.23 -6.65 12.44
C SER A 113 -2.09 -6.47 11.44
N GLN A 114 -0.93 -7.11 11.74
CA GLN A 114 0.23 -7.14 10.84
C GLN A 114 -0.11 -7.79 9.49
N ASP A 115 -0.92 -8.86 9.51
CA ASP A 115 -1.28 -9.59 8.27
C ASP A 115 -2.13 -8.72 7.32
N LYS A 116 -3.07 -7.95 7.86
CA LYS A 116 -3.86 -7.01 7.06
C LYS A 116 -3.00 -5.89 6.48
N PHE A 117 -2.04 -5.39 7.25
CA PHE A 117 -1.07 -4.41 6.77
C PHE A 117 -0.17 -5.00 5.66
N ASN A 118 0.34 -6.22 5.83
CA ASN A 118 1.14 -6.91 4.81
C ASN A 118 0.32 -7.18 3.53
N SER A 119 -0.94 -7.58 3.68
CA SER A 119 -1.86 -7.77 2.55
C SER A 119 -2.10 -6.47 1.79
N PHE A 120 -2.26 -5.35 2.51
CA PHE A 120 -2.35 -4.03 1.91
C PHE A 120 -1.08 -3.71 1.10
N LEU A 121 0.11 -3.85 1.69
CA LEU A 121 1.37 -3.60 0.98
C LEU A 121 1.48 -4.45 -0.29
N SER A 122 1.18 -5.75 -0.20
CA SER A 122 1.22 -6.67 -1.35
C SER A 122 0.24 -6.27 -2.45
N THR A 123 -0.99 -5.87 -2.08
CA THR A 123 -2.04 -5.46 -3.04
C THR A 123 -1.60 -4.25 -3.87
N TYR A 124 -0.85 -3.33 -3.27
CA TYR A 124 -0.35 -2.13 -3.95
C TYR A 124 1.09 -2.26 -4.46
N GLY A 125 1.69 -3.45 -4.39
CA GLY A 125 3.07 -3.70 -4.83
C GLY A 125 4.11 -2.91 -4.01
N LEU A 126 3.80 -2.61 -2.76
CA LEU A 126 4.66 -1.85 -1.85
C LEU A 126 5.45 -2.78 -0.93
N THR A 127 6.58 -2.29 -0.49
CA THR A 127 7.32 -2.79 0.66
C THR A 127 7.28 -1.76 1.78
N GLU A 128 7.64 -2.15 3.00
CA GLU A 128 7.76 -1.19 4.11
C GLU A 128 8.81 -0.11 3.79
N GLU A 129 9.88 -0.45 3.05
CA GLU A 129 10.90 0.49 2.62
C GLU A 129 10.38 1.51 1.61
N THR A 130 9.67 1.04 0.56
CA THR A 130 9.07 1.95 -0.42
C THR A 130 7.98 2.83 0.21
N LEU A 131 7.26 2.32 1.22
CA LEU A 131 6.32 3.12 2.00
C LEU A 131 7.03 4.23 2.78
N LYS A 132 8.19 3.94 3.42
CA LYS A 132 9.02 4.96 4.08
C LYS A 132 9.44 6.07 3.13
N GLU A 133 9.93 5.68 1.94
CA GLU A 133 10.34 6.63 0.91
C GLU A 133 9.19 7.56 0.47
N GLN A 134 7.97 7.04 0.40
CA GLN A 134 6.77 7.82 0.07
C GLN A 134 6.30 8.72 1.22
N LEU A 135 6.44 8.26 2.45
CA LEU A 135 6.04 9.03 3.64
C LEU A 135 6.95 10.22 3.92
N LEU A 136 8.25 10.09 3.67
CA LEU A 136 9.22 11.12 4.01
C LEU A 136 8.91 12.51 3.41
N PRO A 137 8.64 12.66 2.10
CA PRO A 137 8.25 13.97 1.54
C PRO A 137 6.96 14.51 2.15
N GLN A 138 5.97 13.66 2.42
CA GLN A 138 4.71 14.08 3.03
C GLN A 138 4.92 14.61 4.45
N MET A 139 5.72 13.92 5.27
CA MET A 139 6.05 14.34 6.64
C MET A 139 6.90 15.62 6.66
N LEU A 140 7.80 15.80 5.69
CA LEU A 140 8.53 17.07 5.52
C LEU A 140 7.59 18.21 5.16
N ALA A 141 6.67 18.02 4.21
CA ALA A 141 5.68 19.01 3.83
C ALA A 141 4.77 19.41 5.00
N GLU A 142 4.33 18.40 5.79
CA GLU A 142 3.55 18.63 7.02
C GLU A 142 4.30 19.54 7.99
N LYS A 143 5.56 19.25 8.28
CA LYS A 143 6.39 20.07 9.17
C LYS A 143 6.63 21.48 8.60
N LEU A 144 6.88 21.60 7.30
CA LEU A 144 7.09 22.88 6.62
C LEU A 144 5.84 23.77 6.66
N ILE A 145 4.68 23.22 6.35
CA ILE A 145 3.40 23.94 6.32
C ILE A 145 3.00 24.38 7.74
N THR A 146 3.38 23.64 8.75
CA THR A 146 2.96 23.89 10.13
C THR A 146 4.05 24.55 11.00
N LYS A 147 5.26 24.78 10.48
CA LYS A 147 6.42 25.26 11.25
C LYS A 147 6.16 26.55 12.06
N ASP A 148 5.42 27.48 11.50
CA ASP A 148 5.14 28.79 12.11
C ASP A 148 3.76 28.85 12.78
N LYS A 149 3.04 27.69 12.83
CA LYS A 149 1.71 27.62 13.42
C LYS A 149 1.77 27.24 14.89
N ILE A 150 1.30 28.14 15.74
CA ILE A 150 1.02 27.83 17.14
C ILE A 150 -0.39 27.24 17.22
N ILE A 151 -0.47 25.92 17.34
CA ILE A 151 -1.76 25.23 17.47
C ILE A 151 -2.21 25.31 18.92
N THR A 152 -3.30 26.01 19.16
CA THR A 152 -3.85 26.26 20.50
C THR A 152 -4.88 25.19 20.87
N ASP A 153 -5.06 24.96 22.17
CA ASP A 153 -6.11 24.07 22.69
C ASP A 153 -7.51 24.53 22.29
N LYS A 154 -7.71 25.84 22.11
CA LYS A 154 -8.98 26.38 21.63
C LYS A 154 -9.28 25.93 20.20
N GLU A 155 -8.32 26.03 19.28
CA GLU A 155 -8.48 25.58 17.89
C GLU A 155 -8.73 24.07 17.81
N LEU A 156 -8.03 23.29 18.63
CA LEU A 156 -8.25 21.84 18.73
C LEU A 156 -9.65 21.52 19.25
N MET A 157 -10.13 22.25 20.26
CA MET A 157 -11.47 22.06 20.78
C MET A 157 -12.53 22.44 19.75
N ASP A 158 -12.37 23.57 19.05
CA ASP A 158 -13.28 24.01 18.01
C ASP A 158 -13.35 22.97 16.86
N PHE A 159 -12.20 22.41 16.47
CA PHE A 159 -12.14 21.34 15.47
C PHE A 159 -12.81 20.06 15.96
N PHE A 160 -12.57 19.67 17.23
CA PHE A 160 -13.22 18.50 17.82
C PHE A 160 -14.74 18.64 17.84
N VAL A 161 -15.25 19.78 18.31
CA VAL A 161 -16.70 20.03 18.35
C VAL A 161 -17.32 19.96 16.96
N LYS A 162 -16.68 20.57 15.97
CA LYS A 162 -17.15 20.56 14.57
C LYS A 162 -17.17 19.13 13.98
N ASN A 163 -16.24 18.29 14.38
CA ASN A 163 -16.06 16.94 13.84
C ASN A 163 -16.42 15.83 14.83
N LYS A 164 -17.17 16.15 15.88
CA LYS A 164 -17.43 15.28 17.03
C LYS A 164 -17.90 13.89 16.65
N SER A 165 -18.83 13.77 15.69
CA SER A 165 -19.37 12.48 15.24
C SER A 165 -18.32 11.54 14.64
N SER A 166 -17.18 12.05 14.19
CA SER A 166 -16.07 11.27 13.66
C SER A 166 -15.12 10.72 14.75
N PHE A 167 -15.24 11.25 15.97
CA PHE A 167 -14.48 10.78 17.13
C PHE A 167 -15.30 9.87 18.04
N ASP A 168 -16.62 10.01 18.00
CA ASP A 168 -17.50 9.17 18.82
C ASP A 168 -17.43 7.69 18.40
N VAL A 169 -17.45 6.81 19.38
CA VAL A 169 -17.59 5.36 19.14
C VAL A 169 -19.01 5.10 18.65
N LYS A 170 -19.11 4.57 17.46
CA LYS A 170 -20.40 4.17 16.87
C LYS A 170 -20.86 2.84 17.45
N GLU A 171 -22.16 2.68 17.57
CA GLU A 171 -22.76 1.37 17.88
C GLU A 171 -22.40 0.36 16.79
N MET A 172 -21.93 -0.82 17.18
CA MET A 172 -21.65 -1.92 16.28
C MET A 172 -22.17 -3.24 16.88
N VAL A 173 -22.60 -4.14 16.03
CA VAL A 173 -23.01 -5.49 16.39
C VAL A 173 -22.16 -6.51 15.62
N MET A 174 -21.77 -7.57 16.30
CA MET A 174 -21.14 -8.74 15.67
C MET A 174 -22.26 -9.75 15.38
N VAL A 175 -22.46 -10.08 14.12
CA VAL A 175 -23.63 -10.81 13.64
C VAL A 175 -23.22 -11.98 12.78
N ARG A 176 -23.93 -13.09 12.94
CA ARG A 176 -24.02 -14.17 11.96
C ARG A 176 -25.46 -14.35 11.50
N HIS A 177 -25.67 -14.84 10.28
CA HIS A 177 -26.99 -15.02 9.72
C HIS A 177 -27.16 -16.30 8.90
N ILE A 178 -28.42 -16.66 8.68
CA ILE A 178 -28.86 -17.70 7.73
C ILE A 178 -29.91 -17.06 6.83
N LEU A 179 -29.63 -17.03 5.53
CA LEU A 179 -30.55 -16.53 4.50
C LEU A 179 -31.15 -17.69 3.72
N VAL A 180 -32.48 -17.70 3.57
CA VAL A 180 -33.18 -18.72 2.77
C VAL A 180 -34.24 -18.07 1.88
N LYS A 181 -34.76 -18.86 0.91
CA LYS A 181 -35.70 -18.32 -0.09
C LYS A 181 -37.13 -18.22 0.42
N THR A 182 -37.57 -19.11 1.30
CA THR A 182 -38.96 -19.21 1.73
C THR A 182 -39.11 -19.01 3.23
N GLN A 183 -40.27 -18.58 3.64
CA GLN A 183 -40.62 -18.40 5.05
C GLN A 183 -40.72 -19.75 5.78
N GLU A 184 -41.16 -20.77 5.08
CA GLU A 184 -41.28 -22.13 5.60
C GLU A 184 -39.89 -22.70 5.98
N GLU A 185 -38.93 -22.58 5.09
CA GLU A 185 -37.54 -22.99 5.37
C GLU A 185 -36.95 -22.22 6.57
N ALA A 186 -37.19 -20.90 6.64
CA ALA A 186 -36.74 -20.09 7.78
C ALA A 186 -37.43 -20.55 9.09
N GLN A 187 -38.69 -20.94 9.02
CA GLN A 187 -39.41 -21.41 10.20
C GLN A 187 -38.88 -22.76 10.71
N GLU A 188 -38.54 -23.68 9.81
CA GLU A 188 -37.89 -24.94 10.18
C GLU A 188 -36.57 -24.68 10.91
N ILE A 189 -35.69 -23.86 10.30
CA ILE A 189 -34.38 -23.49 10.86
C ILE A 189 -34.54 -22.85 12.24
N LEU A 190 -35.44 -21.87 12.36
CA LEU A 190 -35.70 -21.20 13.64
C LEU A 190 -36.15 -22.19 14.71
N ASN A 191 -37.01 -23.16 14.34
CA ASN A 191 -37.46 -24.19 15.26
C ASN A 191 -36.31 -25.13 15.70
N GLU A 192 -35.41 -25.48 14.78
CA GLU A 192 -34.20 -26.26 15.09
C GLU A 192 -33.26 -25.49 16.03
N LEU A 193 -32.98 -24.23 15.74
CA LEU A 193 -32.16 -23.36 16.58
C LEU A 193 -32.72 -23.20 17.99
N LYS A 194 -34.07 -23.03 18.13
CA LYS A 194 -34.74 -22.96 19.43
C LYS A 194 -34.65 -24.26 20.23
N LYS A 195 -34.43 -25.40 19.59
CA LYS A 195 -34.19 -26.70 20.23
C LYS A 195 -32.73 -26.96 20.55
N GLY A 196 -31.85 -25.98 20.31
CA GLY A 196 -30.39 -26.08 20.56
C GLY A 196 -29.59 -26.56 19.34
N GLY A 197 -30.14 -26.44 18.14
CA GLY A 197 -29.45 -26.76 16.90
C GLY A 197 -28.20 -25.86 16.71
N ASP A 198 -27.19 -26.40 16.05
CA ASP A 198 -25.94 -25.71 15.75
C ASP A 198 -26.15 -24.70 14.61
N PHE A 199 -25.98 -23.42 14.92
CA PHE A 199 -26.14 -22.33 13.98
C PHE A 199 -25.16 -22.42 12.79
N ALA A 200 -23.89 -22.71 13.06
CA ALA A 200 -22.84 -22.81 12.03
C ALA A 200 -23.14 -23.93 11.04
N LYS A 201 -23.57 -25.12 11.57
CA LYS A 201 -23.98 -26.25 10.74
C LYS A 201 -25.18 -25.89 9.86
N LEU A 202 -26.22 -25.28 10.44
CA LEU A 202 -27.41 -24.88 9.69
C LEU A 202 -27.12 -23.80 8.65
N ALA A 203 -26.23 -22.83 8.97
CA ALA A 203 -25.77 -21.86 8.00
C ALA A 203 -25.10 -22.53 6.79
N LYS A 204 -24.18 -23.44 7.04
CA LYS A 204 -23.47 -24.17 5.99
C LYS A 204 -24.38 -25.01 5.12
N GLU A 205 -25.35 -25.71 5.73
CA GLU A 205 -26.20 -26.69 5.03
C GLU A 205 -27.40 -26.03 4.33
N ARG A 206 -27.92 -24.94 4.88
CA ARG A 206 -29.25 -24.39 4.49
C ARG A 206 -29.20 -22.96 3.96
N SER A 207 -28.13 -22.17 4.30
CA SER A 207 -28.04 -20.77 3.83
C SER A 207 -27.74 -20.70 2.33
N ILE A 208 -28.46 -19.81 1.65
CA ILE A 208 -28.20 -19.46 0.25
C ILE A 208 -27.16 -18.34 0.09
N ASP A 209 -26.74 -17.69 1.19
CA ASP A 209 -25.67 -16.70 1.15
C ASP A 209 -24.31 -17.38 1.01
N THR A 210 -23.78 -17.36 -0.21
CA THR A 210 -22.50 -17.99 -0.54
C THR A 210 -21.29 -17.27 0.05
N ALA A 211 -21.45 -16.03 0.49
CA ALA A 211 -20.36 -15.25 1.07
C ALA A 211 -20.06 -15.67 2.52
N THR A 212 -21.10 -16.08 3.27
CA THR A 212 -20.96 -16.33 4.71
C THR A 212 -21.24 -17.78 5.12
N LYS A 213 -21.98 -18.56 4.34
CA LYS A 213 -22.41 -19.92 4.73
C LYS A 213 -21.26 -20.86 5.11
N ASP A 214 -20.12 -20.77 4.43
CA ASP A 214 -18.93 -21.60 4.70
C ASP A 214 -18.03 -21.00 5.80
N GLN A 215 -18.43 -19.87 6.37
CA GLN A 215 -17.82 -19.17 7.48
C GLN A 215 -18.82 -19.06 8.64
N ASP A 216 -19.53 -20.15 8.94
CA ASP A 216 -20.47 -20.26 10.06
C ASP A 216 -21.64 -19.22 10.03
N GLY A 217 -21.86 -18.62 8.85
CA GLY A 217 -22.82 -17.53 8.63
C GLY A 217 -22.30 -16.16 9.11
N GLU A 218 -21.02 -16.01 9.43
CA GLU A 218 -20.46 -14.79 10.01
C GLU A 218 -20.42 -13.62 9.02
N ILE A 219 -21.13 -12.53 9.36
CA ILE A 219 -21.02 -11.22 8.71
C ILE A 219 -19.89 -10.41 9.39
N GLY A 220 -19.65 -10.67 10.69
CA GLY A 220 -18.68 -9.95 11.50
C GLY A 220 -19.23 -8.68 12.14
N TRP A 221 -18.34 -7.74 12.51
CA TRP A 221 -18.71 -6.45 13.09
C TRP A 221 -19.31 -5.51 12.04
N ILE A 222 -20.57 -5.12 12.23
CA ILE A 222 -21.28 -4.19 11.36
C ILE A 222 -21.78 -2.97 12.13
N GLY A 223 -21.71 -1.83 11.46
CA GLY A 223 -22.39 -0.60 11.87
C GLY A 223 -23.73 -0.45 11.15
N ARG A 224 -24.46 0.62 11.46
CA ARG A 224 -25.71 0.93 10.75
C ARG A 224 -25.46 1.29 9.29
N GLY A 225 -26.41 0.94 8.42
CA GLY A 225 -26.36 1.19 6.98
C GLY A 225 -25.60 0.13 6.16
N ILE A 226 -25.24 -1.00 6.77
CA ILE A 226 -24.46 -2.07 6.11
C ILE A 226 -25.36 -3.21 5.60
N VAL A 227 -26.41 -3.57 6.34
CA VAL A 227 -27.34 -4.65 6.00
C VAL A 227 -28.70 -4.09 5.61
N ASP A 228 -29.60 -4.97 5.13
CA ASP A 228 -30.98 -4.58 4.81
C ASP A 228 -31.63 -3.85 6.00
N PRO A 229 -32.32 -2.73 5.78
CA PRO A 229 -32.91 -1.93 6.86
C PRO A 229 -33.90 -2.70 7.75
N ALA A 230 -34.58 -3.70 7.22
CA ALA A 230 -35.50 -4.54 8.00
C ALA A 230 -34.73 -5.40 9.00
N LEU A 231 -33.59 -6.00 8.58
CA LEU A 231 -32.72 -6.77 9.44
C LEU A 231 -32.01 -5.87 10.43
N GLU A 232 -31.48 -4.73 9.98
CA GLU A 232 -30.75 -3.75 10.81
C GLU A 232 -31.55 -3.34 12.03
N ASN A 233 -32.83 -2.92 11.83
CA ASN A 233 -33.67 -2.47 12.93
C ASN A 233 -33.80 -3.52 14.02
N VAL A 234 -33.86 -4.80 13.64
CA VAL A 234 -34.04 -5.90 14.59
C VAL A 234 -32.72 -6.20 15.32
N ILE A 235 -31.60 -6.43 14.58
CA ILE A 235 -30.33 -6.83 15.20
C ILE A 235 -29.78 -5.76 16.15
N PHE A 236 -29.95 -4.48 15.84
CA PHE A 236 -29.51 -3.40 16.72
C PHE A 236 -30.36 -3.25 17.99
N SER A 237 -31.58 -3.78 18.01
CA SER A 237 -32.44 -3.81 19.21
C SER A 237 -32.11 -4.98 20.15
N LEU A 238 -31.45 -6.03 19.65
CA LEU A 238 -31.13 -7.24 20.39
C LEU A 238 -29.91 -7.06 21.29
N LYS A 239 -29.86 -7.94 22.31
CA LYS A 239 -28.69 -8.11 23.19
C LYS A 239 -27.78 -9.19 22.64
N LYS A 240 -26.55 -9.23 23.16
CA LYS A 240 -25.61 -10.31 22.91
C LYS A 240 -26.24 -11.68 23.23
N GLY A 241 -26.10 -12.62 22.29
CA GLY A 241 -26.64 -13.98 22.37
C GLY A 241 -28.09 -14.11 21.93
N GLU A 242 -28.78 -13.03 21.58
CA GLU A 242 -30.16 -13.09 21.11
C GLU A 242 -30.24 -13.29 19.61
N MET A 243 -31.28 -14.04 19.16
CA MET A 243 -31.59 -14.26 17.75
C MET A 243 -32.79 -13.43 17.34
N THR A 244 -32.79 -13.02 16.06
CA THR A 244 -33.98 -12.37 15.47
C THR A 244 -35.16 -13.35 15.31
N PRO A 245 -36.37 -12.86 15.25
CA PRO A 245 -37.44 -13.59 14.55
C PRO A 245 -37.04 -13.72 13.07
N ILE A 246 -37.87 -14.40 12.29
CA ILE A 246 -37.71 -14.44 10.83
C ILE A 246 -37.91 -13.02 10.29
N VAL A 247 -36.92 -12.48 9.60
CA VAL A 247 -36.97 -11.16 8.98
C VAL A 247 -37.04 -11.31 7.48
N LYS A 248 -38.06 -10.70 6.86
CA LYS A 248 -38.16 -10.62 5.41
C LYS A 248 -37.32 -9.43 4.91
N THR A 249 -36.35 -9.71 4.09
CA THR A 249 -35.44 -8.72 3.45
C THR A 249 -35.62 -8.71 1.94
N ALA A 250 -34.91 -7.83 1.25
CA ALA A 250 -34.90 -7.82 -0.21
C ALA A 250 -34.25 -9.10 -0.80
N PHE A 251 -33.46 -9.84 -0.01
CA PHE A 251 -32.71 -11.02 -0.46
C PHE A 251 -33.46 -12.34 -0.16
N GLY A 252 -34.40 -12.34 0.75
CA GLY A 252 -35.14 -13.53 1.18
C GLY A 252 -35.60 -13.41 2.63
N TYR A 253 -35.56 -14.54 3.33
CA TYR A 253 -35.94 -14.62 4.75
C TYR A 253 -34.66 -14.92 5.56
N GLU A 254 -34.44 -14.10 6.56
CA GLU A 254 -33.21 -14.14 7.35
C GLU A 254 -33.47 -14.39 8.83
N ILE A 255 -32.60 -15.19 9.44
CA ILE A 255 -32.48 -15.36 10.87
C ILE A 255 -31.07 -14.96 11.21
N ALA A 256 -30.89 -14.01 12.12
CA ALA A 256 -29.57 -13.55 12.57
C ALA A 256 -29.40 -13.73 14.08
N GLU A 257 -28.17 -13.89 14.51
CA GLU A 257 -27.79 -13.92 15.93
C GLU A 257 -26.75 -12.83 16.20
N VAL A 258 -26.97 -12.06 17.27
CA VAL A 258 -26.03 -11.06 17.74
C VAL A 258 -25.01 -11.72 18.66
N GLN A 259 -23.83 -11.97 18.16
CA GLN A 259 -22.75 -12.62 18.90
C GLN A 259 -22.09 -11.68 19.90
N ASP A 260 -21.99 -10.38 19.59
CA ASP A 260 -21.46 -9.35 20.49
C ASP A 260 -21.97 -7.97 20.11
N LYS A 261 -21.82 -6.99 21.03
CA LYS A 261 -22.33 -5.62 20.82
C LYS A 261 -21.40 -4.58 21.45
N LYS A 262 -21.03 -3.58 20.65
CA LYS A 262 -20.33 -2.37 21.10
C LYS A 262 -21.33 -1.24 21.18
N GLN A 263 -21.51 -0.69 22.38
CA GLN A 263 -22.42 0.45 22.58
C GLN A 263 -21.82 1.73 21.99
N ALA A 264 -22.69 2.58 21.46
CA ALA A 264 -22.30 3.92 21.10
C ALA A 264 -21.79 4.67 22.34
N ARG A 265 -20.71 5.39 22.20
CA ARG A 265 -20.16 6.20 23.29
C ARG A 265 -19.67 7.54 22.77
N SER A 266 -20.15 8.59 23.39
CA SER A 266 -19.63 9.92 23.14
C SER A 266 -18.24 10.06 23.77
N ILE A 267 -17.30 10.49 22.96
CA ILE A 267 -15.91 10.68 23.39
C ILE A 267 -15.72 12.11 23.87
N THR A 268 -14.92 12.29 24.90
CA THR A 268 -14.53 13.63 25.37
C THR A 268 -13.25 14.10 24.65
N PHE A 269 -13.07 15.40 24.55
CA PHE A 269 -11.87 16.00 23.95
C PHE A 269 -10.58 15.48 24.57
N ASN A 270 -10.54 15.38 25.91
CA ASN A 270 -9.33 14.96 26.63
C ASN A 270 -8.92 13.52 26.31
N GLU A 271 -9.89 12.63 26.02
CA GLU A 271 -9.60 11.23 25.66
C GLU A 271 -8.90 11.09 24.31
N VAL A 272 -9.10 12.07 23.41
CA VAL A 272 -8.63 11.98 22.02
C VAL A 272 -7.84 13.22 21.58
N LYS A 273 -7.33 14.01 22.52
CA LYS A 273 -6.65 15.29 22.25
C LYS A 273 -5.52 15.13 21.21
N ASP A 274 -4.70 14.10 21.35
CA ASP A 274 -3.60 13.84 20.41
C ASP A 274 -4.13 13.45 19.03
N GLN A 275 -5.16 12.62 18.96
CA GLN A 275 -5.81 12.26 17.70
C GLN A 275 -6.49 13.46 17.05
N VAL A 276 -7.09 14.36 17.84
CA VAL A 276 -7.65 15.63 17.34
C VAL A 276 -6.56 16.50 16.74
N LYS A 277 -5.41 16.60 17.42
CA LYS A 277 -4.25 17.37 16.94
C LYS A 277 -3.73 16.83 15.62
N GLU A 278 -3.54 15.52 15.50
CA GLU A 278 -3.10 14.87 14.25
C GLU A 278 -4.08 15.15 13.10
N ARG A 279 -5.37 14.95 13.33
CA ARG A 279 -6.40 15.23 12.31
C ARG A 279 -6.50 16.72 11.95
N TYR A 280 -6.33 17.59 12.93
CA TYR A 280 -6.32 19.05 12.68
C TYR A 280 -5.12 19.47 11.83
N ILE A 281 -3.93 18.93 12.13
CA ILE A 281 -2.74 19.13 11.30
C ILE A 281 -2.98 18.61 9.87
N ALA A 282 -3.53 17.42 9.72
CA ALA A 282 -3.86 16.87 8.41
C ALA A 282 -4.85 17.73 7.63
N ASP A 283 -5.87 18.30 8.29
CA ASP A 283 -6.83 19.23 7.69
C ASP A 283 -6.15 20.54 7.23
N ILE A 284 -5.25 21.08 8.05
CA ILE A 284 -4.44 22.26 7.66
C ILE A 284 -3.61 21.94 6.41
N VAL A 285 -2.89 20.82 6.42
CA VAL A 285 -2.04 20.40 5.31
C VAL A 285 -2.88 20.20 4.05
N GLN A 286 -3.99 19.49 4.13
CA GLN A 286 -4.87 19.24 2.99
C GLN A 286 -5.37 20.55 2.36
N LYS A 287 -5.73 21.55 3.16
CA LYS A 287 -6.24 22.84 2.68
C LYS A 287 -5.15 23.74 2.11
N THR A 288 -3.92 23.57 2.58
CA THR A 288 -2.83 24.52 2.29
C THR A 288 -1.86 23.99 1.25
N TYR A 289 -1.72 22.65 1.12
CA TYR A 289 -0.69 22.00 0.33
C TYR A 289 -0.64 22.49 -1.12
N SER A 290 -1.77 22.51 -1.80
CA SER A 290 -1.82 22.90 -3.23
C SER A 290 -1.28 24.32 -3.48
N THR A 291 -1.70 25.26 -2.66
CA THR A 291 -1.23 26.65 -2.77
C THR A 291 0.23 26.80 -2.36
N TRP A 292 0.65 26.08 -1.33
CA TRP A 292 2.01 26.10 -0.82
C TRP A 292 3.00 25.50 -1.82
N ILE A 293 2.71 24.33 -2.37
CA ILE A 293 3.60 23.67 -3.36
C ILE A 293 3.68 24.46 -4.66
N GLN A 294 2.56 25.08 -5.08
CA GLN A 294 2.56 25.98 -6.23
C GLN A 294 3.45 27.21 -5.98
N GLY A 295 3.45 27.76 -4.77
CA GLY A 295 4.37 28.82 -4.38
C GLY A 295 5.84 28.40 -4.52
N LEU A 296 6.20 27.19 -4.10
CA LEU A 296 7.55 26.64 -4.27
C LEU A 296 7.90 26.48 -5.77
N ARG A 297 6.96 25.96 -6.58
CA ARG A 297 7.17 25.83 -8.04
C ARG A 297 7.47 27.17 -8.70
N VAL A 298 6.68 28.19 -8.40
CA VAL A 298 6.84 29.55 -9.00
C VAL A 298 8.15 30.21 -8.57
N SER A 299 8.59 30.01 -7.34
CA SER A 299 9.82 30.58 -6.81
C SER A 299 11.10 29.81 -7.20
N SER A 300 10.96 28.67 -7.88
CA SER A 300 12.08 27.80 -8.23
C SER A 300 12.39 27.84 -9.74
N ASN A 301 13.65 27.64 -10.09
CA ASN A 301 14.05 27.44 -11.48
C ASN A 301 13.93 25.98 -11.87
N ILE A 302 12.86 25.60 -12.58
CA ILE A 302 12.60 24.24 -13.05
C ILE A 302 12.91 24.17 -14.54
N VAL A 303 13.86 23.32 -14.92
CA VAL A 303 14.24 23.10 -16.32
C VAL A 303 13.86 21.69 -16.72
N TYR A 304 13.08 21.56 -17.77
CA TYR A 304 12.63 20.27 -18.32
C TYR A 304 13.57 19.85 -19.46
N TYR A 305 14.08 18.62 -19.42
CA TYR A 305 14.93 18.03 -20.46
C TYR A 305 14.21 16.94 -21.26
N VAL A 306 12.96 16.62 -20.89
CA VAL A 306 12.13 15.67 -21.64
C VAL A 306 11.37 16.48 -22.69
N THR A 307 11.72 16.29 -23.96
CA THR A 307 10.92 16.78 -25.10
C THR A 307 9.90 15.70 -25.46
N GLU A 308 8.70 16.11 -25.82
CA GLU A 308 7.61 15.24 -26.28
C GLU A 308 8.05 14.33 -27.44
#